data_7558cf3c9c459af0b8d6f8779c044c79
#
_entry.id   7558cf3c9c459af0b8d6f8779c044c79
#
_cell.length_a   1.000
_cell.length_b   1.000
_cell.length_c   1.000
_cell.angle_alpha   90.00
_cell.angle_beta   90.00
_cell.angle_gamma   90.00
#
_symmetry.space_group_name_H-M   'P 1'
#
loop_
_entity.id
_entity.type
_entity.pdbx_description
1 polymer ?
#
loop_
_entity_poly.entity_id
_entity_poly.type
_entity_poly.pdbx_seq_one_letter_code
_entity_poly.pdbx_strand_id
1 'polypeptide(L)'
;MMIIFAIPILKMINTVNIHSGTGLNGEIVTLSDGTQVHLNAESSISFSKNYNSSNRTITLSGEAFFDVKKGPYPFIVSTEYAKIVVLGTKFNVRSRIDGFETGVNEGLVRLEKDTEVIILGEGDQIEINP
;
A
#
# COMPACT_ATOMS: atom_id res chain seq x y z
N MET A 1 -24.29 30.03 12.07
CA MET A 1 -23.80 29.42 10.83
C MET A 1 -23.27 28.02 11.13
N MET A 2 -23.89 27.01 10.58
CA MET A 2 -23.48 25.63 10.83
C MET A 2 -22.51 25.21 9.72
N ILE A 3 -21.26 24.96 10.10
CA ILE A 3 -20.27 24.44 9.14
C ILE A 3 -20.41 22.93 9.12
N ILE A 4 -20.96 22.39 8.06
CA ILE A 4 -21.04 20.94 7.85
C ILE A 4 -19.74 20.50 7.20
N PHE A 5 -18.91 19.78 7.96
CA PHE A 5 -17.81 19.02 7.38
C PHE A 5 -18.40 17.74 6.78
N ALA A 6 -18.91 17.86 5.56
CA ALA A 6 -19.26 16.67 4.82
C ALA A 6 -17.97 16.02 4.34
N ILE A 7 -17.54 14.94 5.00
CA ILE A 7 -16.72 13.95 4.31
C ILE A 7 -17.53 13.58 3.07
N PRO A 8 -16.98 13.72 1.86
CA PRO A 8 -17.75 13.37 0.67
C PRO A 8 -18.22 11.92 0.81
N ILE A 9 -19.51 11.74 1.01
CA ILE A 9 -20.14 10.42 1.10
C ILE A 9 -19.74 9.56 -0.11
N LEU A 10 -19.57 10.18 -1.29
CA LEU A 10 -19.07 9.53 -2.49
C LEU A 10 -17.69 8.90 -2.31
N LYS A 11 -16.78 9.56 -1.58
CA LYS A 11 -15.45 9.02 -1.30
C LYS A 11 -15.52 7.81 -0.37
N MET A 12 -16.39 7.83 0.63
CA MET A 12 -16.60 6.70 1.54
C MET A 12 -17.26 5.52 0.84
N ILE A 13 -18.26 5.77 -0.02
CA ILE A 13 -18.99 4.73 -0.75
C ILE A 13 -18.11 4.08 -1.83
N ASN A 14 -17.16 4.84 -2.39
CA ASN A 14 -16.29 4.38 -3.46
C ASN A 14 -14.97 3.80 -2.97
N THR A 15 -14.82 3.57 -1.68
CA THR A 15 -13.63 3.02 -1.07
C THR A 15 -13.90 1.62 -0.54
N VAL A 16 -13.01 0.69 -0.86
CA VAL A 16 -12.98 -0.65 -0.29
C VAL A 16 -11.98 -0.66 0.86
N ASN A 17 -12.40 -1.13 2.03
CA ASN A 17 -11.55 -1.27 3.21
C ASN A 17 -11.49 -2.74 3.60
N ILE A 18 -10.29 -3.27 3.74
CA ILE A 18 -10.05 -4.66 4.14
C ILE A 18 -9.14 -4.67 5.35
N HIS A 19 -9.58 -5.34 6.40
CA HIS A 19 -8.84 -5.49 7.64
C HIS A 19 -8.52 -6.94 7.88
N SER A 20 -7.28 -7.24 8.24
CA SER A 20 -6.91 -8.55 8.76
C SER A 20 -7.10 -8.54 10.29
N GLY A 21 -7.59 -9.64 10.83
CA GLY A 21 -7.75 -9.80 12.27
C GLY A 21 -6.42 -10.09 12.98
N THR A 22 -6.53 -10.50 14.24
CA THR A 22 -5.37 -10.84 15.09
C THR A 22 -4.84 -12.27 14.87
N GLY A 23 -5.40 -13.00 13.92
CA GLY A 23 -5.00 -14.37 13.62
C GLY A 23 -3.60 -14.49 13.01
N LEU A 24 -2.94 -15.63 13.24
CA LEU A 24 -1.56 -15.87 12.82
C LEU A 24 -1.38 -16.00 11.30
N ASN A 25 -2.45 -16.25 10.56
CA ASN A 25 -2.36 -16.62 9.15
C ASN A 25 -2.55 -15.44 8.17
N GLY A 26 -2.83 -14.24 8.67
CA GLY A 26 -3.08 -13.09 7.81
C GLY A 26 -4.22 -13.31 6.83
N GLU A 27 -4.28 -12.49 5.80
CA GLU A 27 -5.31 -12.56 4.76
C GLU A 27 -4.71 -12.28 3.38
N ILE A 28 -5.10 -13.06 2.37
CA ILE A 28 -4.67 -12.85 0.98
C ILE A 28 -5.81 -12.19 0.23
N VAL A 29 -5.52 -11.03 -0.34
CA VAL A 29 -6.46 -10.25 -1.16
C VAL A 29 -5.97 -10.24 -2.59
N THR A 30 -6.81 -10.65 -3.53
CA THR A 30 -6.50 -10.56 -4.96
C THR A 30 -7.26 -9.38 -5.54
N LEU A 31 -6.52 -8.44 -6.11
CA LEU A 31 -7.08 -7.25 -6.73
C LEU A 31 -7.52 -7.52 -8.17
N SER A 32 -8.28 -6.58 -8.75
CA SER A 32 -8.88 -6.76 -10.08
C SER A 32 -7.87 -6.94 -11.22
N ASP A 33 -6.62 -6.50 -11.03
CA ASP A 33 -5.53 -6.65 -12.00
C ASP A 33 -4.70 -7.93 -11.79
N GLY A 34 -5.09 -8.77 -10.83
CA GLY A 34 -4.36 -9.98 -10.46
C GLY A 34 -3.26 -9.78 -9.43
N THR A 35 -3.00 -8.54 -9.01
CA THR A 35 -2.07 -8.26 -7.92
C THR A 35 -2.55 -8.93 -6.64
N GLN A 36 -1.63 -9.57 -5.91
CA GLN A 36 -1.93 -10.18 -4.63
C GLN A 36 -1.33 -9.39 -3.48
N VAL A 37 -2.13 -9.17 -2.46
CA VAL A 37 -1.73 -8.50 -1.22
C VAL A 37 -1.87 -9.50 -0.08
N HIS A 38 -0.76 -9.86 0.55
CA HIS A 38 -0.74 -10.74 1.71
C HIS A 38 -0.71 -9.86 2.95
N LEU A 39 -1.86 -9.60 3.54
CA LEU A 39 -1.99 -8.81 4.75
C LEU A 39 -1.54 -9.60 5.96
N ASN A 40 -0.60 -9.06 6.73
CA ASN A 40 -0.21 -9.62 8.01
C ASN A 40 -1.27 -9.28 9.08
N ALA A 41 -1.15 -9.85 10.29
CA ALA A 41 -2.08 -9.58 11.38
C ALA A 41 -2.16 -8.08 11.69
N GLU A 42 -3.32 -7.62 12.13
CA GLU A 42 -3.57 -6.24 12.55
C GLU A 42 -3.19 -5.21 11.49
N SER A 43 -3.51 -5.51 10.24
CA SER A 43 -3.20 -4.66 9.09
C SER A 43 -4.45 -4.35 8.31
N SER A 44 -4.44 -3.24 7.60
CA SER A 44 -5.54 -2.84 6.73
C SER A 44 -5.05 -2.17 5.47
N ILE A 45 -5.81 -2.39 4.40
CA ILE A 45 -5.64 -1.68 3.14
C ILE A 45 -6.95 -1.00 2.76
N SER A 46 -6.83 0.11 2.07
CA SER A 46 -7.97 0.75 1.43
C SER A 46 -7.62 1.16 0.01
N PHE A 47 -8.58 1.07 -0.88
CA PHE A 47 -8.41 1.43 -2.28
C PHE A 47 -9.77 1.79 -2.89
N SER A 48 -9.76 2.52 -4.01
CA SER A 48 -10.96 2.90 -4.72
C SER A 48 -11.64 1.67 -5.36
N LYS A 49 -12.96 1.65 -5.40
CA LYS A 49 -13.72 0.68 -6.20
C LYS A 49 -13.38 0.76 -7.69
N ASN A 50 -12.84 1.90 -8.12
CA ASN A 50 -12.35 2.13 -9.47
C ASN A 50 -10.85 1.81 -9.61
N TYR A 51 -10.29 1.03 -8.69
CA TYR A 51 -8.92 0.55 -8.78
C TYR A 51 -8.65 -0.04 -10.17
N ASN A 52 -7.51 0.34 -10.74
CA ASN A 52 -7.08 -0.05 -12.08
C ASN A 52 -7.86 0.59 -13.25
N SER A 53 -8.71 1.58 -13.00
CA SER A 53 -9.37 2.37 -14.06
C SER A 53 -8.49 3.50 -14.59
N SER A 54 -7.77 4.21 -13.69
CA SER A 54 -6.88 5.32 -14.02
C SER A 54 -5.60 5.32 -13.21
N ASN A 55 -5.57 4.59 -12.10
CA ASN A 55 -4.40 4.41 -11.23
C ASN A 55 -4.56 3.12 -10.41
N ARG A 56 -3.48 2.74 -9.72
CA ARG A 56 -3.46 1.58 -8.84
C ARG A 56 -2.91 2.00 -7.48
N THR A 57 -3.67 2.83 -6.75
CA THR A 57 -3.24 3.36 -5.46
C THR A 57 -3.92 2.61 -4.32
N ILE A 58 -3.11 2.16 -3.36
CA ILE A 58 -3.55 1.51 -2.12
C ILE A 58 -2.97 2.27 -0.94
N THR A 59 -3.78 2.47 0.10
CA THR A 59 -3.32 2.96 1.40
C THR A 59 -3.14 1.78 2.34
N LEU A 60 -1.99 1.69 2.98
CA LEU A 60 -1.64 0.62 3.92
C LEU A 60 -1.44 1.17 5.33
N SER A 61 -2.03 0.47 6.30
CA SER A 61 -1.70 0.59 7.72
C SER A 61 -1.38 -0.80 8.24
N GLY A 62 -0.19 -0.98 8.79
CA GLY A 62 0.29 -2.28 9.23
C GLY A 62 1.35 -2.87 8.30
N GLU A 63 1.27 -4.16 8.07
CA GLU A 63 2.27 -4.87 7.27
C GLU A 63 1.60 -5.72 6.18
N ALA A 64 2.18 -5.67 4.98
CA ALA A 64 1.75 -6.50 3.87
C ALA A 64 2.90 -6.85 2.94
N PHE A 65 2.82 -8.01 2.34
CA PHE A 65 3.63 -8.41 1.21
C PHE A 65 2.81 -8.21 -0.07
N PHE A 66 3.43 -7.59 -1.08
CA PHE A 66 2.79 -7.28 -2.35
C PHE A 66 3.45 -8.07 -3.48
N ASP A 67 2.65 -8.79 -4.22
CA ASP A 67 3.03 -9.39 -5.50
C ASP A 67 2.29 -8.62 -6.60
N VAL A 68 2.93 -7.59 -7.13
CA VAL A 68 2.31 -6.64 -8.06
C VAL A 68 2.51 -7.11 -9.50
N LYS A 69 1.41 -7.24 -10.21
CA LYS A 69 1.42 -7.56 -11.64
C LYS A 69 1.72 -6.30 -12.45
N LYS A 70 2.45 -6.48 -13.56
CA LYS A 70 2.66 -5.40 -14.52
C LYS A 70 1.32 -4.97 -15.10
N GLY A 71 1.14 -3.66 -15.23
CA GLY A 71 -0.08 -3.08 -15.75
C GLY A 71 0.18 -1.72 -16.38
N PRO A 72 -0.86 -1.08 -16.96
CA PRO A 72 -0.71 0.20 -17.66
C PRO A 72 -0.45 1.38 -16.71
N TYR A 73 -0.69 1.21 -15.41
CA TYR A 73 -0.51 2.27 -14.41
C TYR A 73 0.52 1.84 -13.36
N PRO A 74 1.32 2.77 -12.83
CA PRO A 74 2.13 2.49 -11.66
C PRO A 74 1.26 2.02 -10.49
N PHE A 75 1.80 1.12 -9.69
CA PHE A 75 1.19 0.69 -8.43
C PHE A 75 1.78 1.52 -7.30
N ILE A 76 0.93 2.13 -6.49
CA ILE A 76 1.35 3.05 -5.44
C ILE A 76 0.83 2.55 -4.10
N VAL A 77 1.74 2.35 -3.14
CA VAL A 77 1.39 2.12 -1.75
C VAL A 77 1.63 3.41 -0.97
N SER A 78 0.55 3.97 -0.44
CA SER A 78 0.60 5.16 0.40
C SER A 78 0.57 4.76 1.87
N THR A 79 1.52 5.27 2.65
CA THR A 79 1.58 5.04 4.09
C THR A 79 1.75 6.38 4.81
N GLU A 80 1.70 6.37 6.14
CA GLU A 80 1.96 7.58 6.95
C GLU A 80 3.39 8.09 6.79
N TYR A 81 4.35 7.22 6.45
CA TYR A 81 5.77 7.57 6.38
C TYR A 81 6.23 7.93 4.99
N ALA A 82 5.76 7.21 3.99
CA ALA A 82 6.29 7.33 2.63
C ALA A 82 5.32 6.76 1.60
N LYS A 83 5.57 7.07 0.34
CA LYS A 83 4.93 6.43 -0.80
C LYS A 83 5.90 5.47 -1.47
N ILE A 84 5.38 4.35 -1.91
CA ILE A 84 6.13 3.34 -2.65
C ILE A 84 5.51 3.22 -4.03
N VAL A 85 6.32 3.39 -5.07
CA VAL A 85 5.86 3.34 -6.47
C VAL A 85 6.58 2.21 -7.18
N VAL A 86 5.82 1.31 -7.78
CA VAL A 86 6.36 0.16 -8.51
C VAL A 86 5.60 -0.05 -9.82
N LEU A 87 6.17 -0.83 -10.72
CA LEU A 87 5.53 -1.23 -11.98
C LEU A 87 5.08 -2.69 -11.96
N GLY A 88 5.96 -3.59 -11.53
CA GLY A 88 5.69 -5.01 -11.34
C GLY A 88 6.80 -5.57 -10.48
N THR A 89 6.53 -5.79 -9.19
CA THR A 89 7.55 -5.96 -8.15
C THR A 89 6.98 -6.82 -7.04
N LYS A 90 7.84 -7.59 -6.41
CA LYS A 90 7.51 -8.32 -5.16
C LYS A 90 8.27 -7.67 -4.02
N PHE A 91 7.55 -7.15 -3.05
CA PHE A 91 8.14 -6.38 -1.96
C PHE A 91 7.28 -6.43 -0.71
N ASN A 92 7.91 -6.17 0.43
CA ASN A 92 7.24 -6.09 1.73
C ASN A 92 7.22 -4.64 2.21
N VAL A 93 6.14 -4.26 2.86
CA VAL A 93 6.00 -2.94 3.50
C VAL A 93 5.45 -3.13 4.90
N ARG A 94 6.11 -2.52 5.88
CA ARG A 94 5.65 -2.42 7.26
C ARG A 94 5.58 -0.95 7.64
N SER A 95 4.38 -0.49 7.99
CA SER A 95 4.12 0.88 8.45
C SER A 95 3.28 0.82 9.71
N ARG A 96 3.92 0.97 10.85
CA ARG A 96 3.31 0.92 12.18
C ARG A 96 3.76 2.12 13.00
N ILE A 97 3.18 2.32 14.17
CA ILE A 97 3.50 3.44 15.05
C ILE A 97 5.00 3.48 15.44
N ASP A 98 5.67 2.35 15.46
CA ASP A 98 7.08 2.23 15.83
C ASP A 98 8.06 2.38 14.66
N GLY A 99 7.56 2.65 13.46
CA GLY A 99 8.42 2.90 12.31
C GLY A 99 7.94 2.30 11.01
N PHE A 100 8.78 2.46 9.99
CA PHE A 100 8.53 2.03 8.64
C PHE A 100 9.69 1.17 8.13
N GLU A 101 9.36 0.15 7.37
CA GLU A 101 10.34 -0.73 6.75
C GLU A 101 9.82 -1.21 5.39
N THR A 102 10.69 -1.25 4.41
CA THR A 102 10.37 -1.89 3.13
C THR A 102 11.57 -2.67 2.60
N GLY A 103 11.31 -3.81 2.00
CA GLY A 103 12.32 -4.66 1.39
C GLY A 103 11.85 -5.17 0.04
N VAL A 104 12.79 -5.32 -0.90
CA VAL A 104 12.49 -5.74 -2.28
C VAL A 104 12.94 -7.16 -2.49
N ASN A 105 12.00 -8.04 -2.83
CA ASN A 105 12.27 -9.44 -3.16
C ASN A 105 12.60 -9.60 -4.65
N GLU A 106 11.89 -8.88 -5.51
CA GLU A 106 12.06 -8.97 -6.96
C GLU A 106 11.61 -7.65 -7.60
N GLY A 107 12.43 -7.08 -8.48
CA GLY A 107 12.13 -5.86 -9.22
C GLY A 107 12.71 -4.61 -8.58
N LEU A 108 12.07 -3.48 -8.83
CA LEU A 108 12.50 -2.16 -8.36
C LEU A 108 11.39 -1.46 -7.59
N VAL A 109 11.78 -0.78 -6.53
CA VAL A 109 10.92 0.08 -5.71
C VAL A 109 11.45 1.50 -5.76
N ARG A 110 10.57 2.45 -6.04
CA ARG A 110 10.83 3.86 -5.86
C ARG A 110 10.15 4.31 -4.57
N LEU A 111 10.95 4.69 -3.60
CA LEU A 111 10.48 5.21 -2.32
C LEU A 111 10.51 6.72 -2.36
N GLU A 112 9.37 7.35 -2.06
CA GLU A 112 9.24 8.80 -2.01
C GLU A 112 8.84 9.23 -0.61
N LYS A 113 9.67 10.07 0.00
CA LYS A 113 9.42 10.67 1.31
C LYS A 113 9.76 12.15 1.27
N ASP A 114 8.75 13.01 1.50
CA ASP A 114 8.89 14.46 1.38
C ASP A 114 9.45 14.83 -0.01
N THR A 115 10.63 15.42 -0.07
CA THR A 115 11.31 15.77 -1.33
C THR A 115 12.37 14.74 -1.75
N GLU A 116 12.55 13.68 -0.97
CA GLU A 116 13.57 12.67 -1.23
C GLU A 116 12.99 11.50 -2.02
N VAL A 117 13.80 10.98 -2.93
CA VAL A 117 13.50 9.78 -3.72
C VAL A 117 14.65 8.80 -3.58
N ILE A 118 14.34 7.56 -3.26
CA ILE A 118 15.31 6.48 -3.13
C ILE A 118 14.86 5.33 -4.02
N ILE A 119 15.78 4.77 -4.78
CA ILE A 119 15.52 3.58 -5.60
C ILE A 119 16.13 2.37 -4.89
N LEU A 120 15.30 1.37 -4.66
CA LEU A 120 15.68 0.10 -4.07
C LEU A 120 15.58 -1.00 -5.12
N GLY A 121 16.60 -1.81 -5.23
CA GLY A 121 16.64 -2.98 -6.09
C GLY A 121 16.47 -4.27 -5.31
N GLU A 122 16.49 -5.38 -6.02
CA GLU A 122 16.34 -6.71 -5.46
C GLU A 122 17.36 -6.96 -4.33
N GLY A 123 16.86 -7.37 -3.18
CA GLY A 123 17.66 -7.60 -1.98
C GLY A 123 17.88 -6.37 -1.10
N ASP A 124 17.50 -5.18 -1.56
CA ASP A 124 17.63 -3.97 -0.76
C ASP A 124 16.51 -3.85 0.27
N GLN A 125 16.84 -3.21 1.38
CA GLN A 125 15.93 -2.94 2.48
C GLN A 125 16.24 -1.58 3.10
N ILE A 126 15.21 -0.87 3.55
CA ILE A 126 15.35 0.42 4.25
C ILE A 126 14.43 0.46 5.45
N GLU A 127 14.88 1.10 6.52
CA GLU A 127 14.10 1.39 7.72
C GLU A 127 14.03 2.89 7.94
N ILE A 128 12.87 3.36 8.39
CA ILE A 128 12.66 4.74 8.81
C ILE A 128 12.11 4.69 10.24
N ASN A 129 12.85 5.25 11.17
CA ASN A 129 12.40 5.37 12.56
C ASN A 129 11.53 6.61 12.73
N PRO A 130 10.53 6.56 13.62
CA PRO A 130 9.68 7.71 13.89
C PRO A 130 10.40 8.87 14.54
#